data_9abc81cccdf65943a9db12e63d0d6126
#
_entry.id   9abc81cccdf65943a9db12e63d0d6126
#
_cell.length_a   1.000
_cell.length_b   1.000
_cell.length_c   1.000
_cell.angle_alpha   90.00
_cell.angle_beta   90.00
_cell.angle_gamma   90.00
#
_symmetry.space_group_name_H-M   'P 1'
#
loop_
_entity.id
_entity.type
_entity.pdbx_description
1 polymer ?
#
loop_
_entity_poly.entity_id
_entity_poly.type
_entity_poly.pdbx_seq_one_letter_code
_entity_poly.pdbx_strand_id
1 'polypeptide(L)'
;MIDHITIEVSDLEKSKSFYERAFEPLGYRLSFGKDGVFWAFDVGEGSLFEIQHTGSKPPLTHLHVAFRVESRVEVDAFYRSELEAGAGDNGPPGPRPEYTEHYYACFVLDPDGYNIEAMVNRPGA
;
A
#
# COMPACT_ATOMS: atom_id res chain seq x y z
N MET A 1 10.44 1.68 15.22
CA MET A 1 9.99 0.87 14.08
C MET A 1 8.56 0.40 14.32
N ILE A 2 7.72 0.47 13.31
CA ILE A 2 6.35 -0.05 13.41
C ILE A 2 6.40 -1.55 13.12
N ASP A 3 5.90 -2.36 14.07
CA ASP A 3 5.84 -3.81 13.92
C ASP A 3 4.75 -4.22 12.93
N HIS A 4 3.55 -3.73 13.14
CA HIS A 4 2.44 -3.98 12.22
C HIS A 4 1.41 -2.86 12.29
N ILE A 5 0.62 -2.75 11.24
CA ILE A 5 -0.52 -1.84 11.17
C ILE A 5 -1.71 -2.65 10.64
N THR A 6 -2.87 -2.44 11.21
CA THR A 6 -4.10 -3.10 10.79
C THR A 6 -5.10 -2.06 10.33
N ILE A 7 -5.61 -2.21 9.12
CA ILE A 7 -6.66 -1.34 8.59
C ILE A 7 -7.94 -2.15 8.35
N GLU A 8 -9.08 -1.53 8.57
CA GLU A 8 -10.36 -2.16 8.31
C GLU A 8 -10.79 -1.91 6.87
N VAL A 9 -11.26 -2.96 6.19
CA VAL A 9 -11.68 -2.90 4.79
C VAL A 9 -13.12 -3.41 4.66
N SER A 10 -13.82 -2.91 3.65
CA SER A 10 -15.24 -3.23 3.46
C SER A 10 -15.47 -4.58 2.77
N ASP A 11 -14.55 -4.99 1.92
CA ASP A 11 -14.62 -6.26 1.17
C ASP A 11 -13.26 -6.94 1.28
N LEU A 12 -13.15 -7.84 2.24
CA LEU A 12 -11.88 -8.48 2.59
C LEU A 12 -11.27 -9.26 1.41
N GLU A 13 -12.08 -10.02 0.66
CA GLU A 13 -11.57 -10.80 -0.46
C GLU A 13 -11.10 -9.92 -1.62
N LYS A 14 -11.82 -8.85 -1.89
CA LYS A 14 -11.44 -7.89 -2.92
C LYS A 14 -10.13 -7.19 -2.53
N SER A 15 -10.02 -6.75 -1.30
CA SER A 15 -8.80 -6.09 -0.80
C SER A 15 -7.63 -7.06 -0.74
N LYS A 16 -7.86 -8.33 -0.36
CA LYS A 16 -6.82 -9.35 -0.38
C LYS A 16 -6.23 -9.51 -1.78
N SER A 17 -7.09 -9.72 -2.78
CA SER A 17 -6.64 -9.87 -4.17
C SER A 17 -5.95 -8.61 -4.68
N PHE A 18 -6.46 -7.45 -4.32
CA PHE A 18 -5.88 -6.18 -4.68
C PHE A 18 -4.44 -6.06 -4.17
N TYR A 19 -4.23 -6.26 -2.86
CA TYR A 19 -2.91 -6.10 -2.27
C TYR A 19 -1.94 -7.20 -2.67
N GLU A 20 -2.41 -8.43 -2.91
CA GLU A 20 -1.55 -9.49 -3.45
C GLU A 20 -0.92 -9.06 -4.78
N ARG A 21 -1.71 -8.47 -5.66
CA ARG A 21 -1.23 -8.02 -6.97
C ARG A 21 -0.36 -6.76 -6.85
N ALA A 22 -0.83 -5.81 -6.06
CA ALA A 22 -0.17 -4.51 -5.91
C ALA A 22 1.22 -4.63 -5.27
N PHE A 23 1.36 -5.54 -4.31
CA PHE A 23 2.59 -5.75 -3.56
C PHE A 23 3.63 -6.63 -4.30
N GLU A 24 3.23 -7.32 -5.35
CA GLU A 24 4.11 -8.23 -6.07
C GLU A 24 5.43 -7.57 -6.51
N PRO A 25 5.42 -6.39 -7.17
CA PRO A 25 6.67 -5.77 -7.60
C PRO A 25 7.60 -5.35 -6.46
N LEU A 26 7.09 -5.25 -5.23
CA LEU A 26 7.90 -4.90 -4.07
C LEU A 26 8.40 -6.14 -3.32
N GLY A 27 8.00 -7.32 -3.75
CA GLY A 27 8.35 -8.55 -3.06
C GLY A 27 7.61 -8.74 -1.74
N TYR A 28 6.59 -7.96 -1.48
CA TYR A 28 5.73 -8.14 -0.30
C TYR A 28 4.79 -9.29 -0.56
N ARG A 29 4.59 -10.14 0.43
CA ARG A 29 3.85 -11.38 0.26
C ARG A 29 2.79 -11.58 1.32
N LEU A 30 1.70 -12.23 0.92
CA LEU A 30 0.72 -12.73 1.88
C LEU A 30 1.42 -13.73 2.80
N SER A 31 1.33 -13.51 4.09
CA SER A 31 2.04 -14.30 5.10
C SER A 31 1.09 -15.26 5.83
N PHE A 32 0.04 -14.73 6.42
CA PHE A 32 -0.92 -15.54 7.15
C PHE A 32 -2.23 -14.77 7.31
N GLY A 33 -3.22 -15.45 7.85
CA GLY A 33 -4.50 -14.83 8.13
C GLY A 33 -5.54 -15.87 8.54
N LYS A 34 -6.76 -15.41 8.62
CA LYS A 34 -7.92 -16.27 8.89
C LYS A 34 -9.03 -15.87 7.92
N ASP A 35 -9.44 -16.82 7.10
CA ASP A 35 -10.45 -16.59 6.08
C ASP A 35 -11.70 -15.90 6.67
N GLY A 36 -12.17 -14.85 6.00
CA GLY A 36 -13.32 -14.07 6.43
C GLY A 36 -13.04 -13.08 7.58
N VAL A 37 -11.85 -13.08 8.16
CA VAL A 37 -11.52 -12.24 9.31
C VAL A 37 -10.42 -11.23 8.98
N PHE A 38 -9.23 -11.70 8.62
CA PHE A 38 -8.11 -10.81 8.30
C PHE A 38 -7.05 -11.51 7.46
N TRP A 39 -6.17 -10.70 6.83
CA TRP A 39 -4.99 -11.19 6.12
C TRP A 39 -3.81 -10.29 6.44
N ALA A 40 -2.65 -10.89 6.64
CA ALA A 40 -1.40 -10.19 6.94
C ALA A 40 -0.40 -10.37 5.81
N PHE A 41 0.17 -9.26 5.36
CA PHE A 41 1.22 -9.23 4.34
C PHE A 41 2.55 -8.88 5.00
N ASP A 42 3.60 -9.63 4.65
CA ASP A 42 4.96 -9.33 5.05
C ASP A 42 5.47 -8.20 4.14
N VAL A 43 5.71 -7.04 4.72
CA VAL A 43 6.16 -5.85 3.99
C VAL A 43 7.64 -5.55 4.23
N GLY A 44 8.38 -6.57 4.65
CA GLY A 44 9.83 -6.49 4.84
C GLY A 44 10.25 -6.28 6.28
N GLU A 45 11.41 -6.82 6.61
CA GLU A 45 12.08 -6.65 7.91
C GLU A 45 11.20 -7.01 9.11
N GLY A 46 10.29 -7.95 8.93
CA GLY A 46 9.40 -8.40 9.99
C GLY A 46 8.18 -7.52 10.23
N SER A 47 8.02 -6.46 9.47
CA SER A 47 6.84 -5.60 9.58
C SER A 47 5.67 -6.20 8.81
N LEU A 48 4.47 -6.02 9.35
CA LEU A 48 3.24 -6.53 8.72
C LEU A 48 2.27 -5.40 8.40
N PHE A 49 1.64 -5.54 7.24
CA PHE A 49 0.50 -4.75 6.85
C PHE A 49 -0.72 -5.68 6.84
N GLU A 50 -1.69 -5.40 7.71
CA GLU A 50 -2.85 -6.29 7.89
C GLU A 50 -4.13 -5.61 7.45
N ILE A 51 -4.98 -6.37 6.78
CA ILE A 51 -6.33 -5.93 6.42
C ILE A 51 -7.32 -6.80 7.20
N GLN A 52 -8.35 -6.16 7.73
CA GLN A 52 -9.37 -6.82 8.55
C GLN A 52 -10.75 -6.38 8.10
N HIS A 53 -11.70 -7.31 8.10
CA HIS A 53 -13.07 -6.96 7.73
C HIS A 53 -13.68 -6.01 8.77
N THR A 54 -14.33 -4.94 8.30
CA THR A 54 -14.90 -3.93 9.21
C THR A 54 -16.03 -4.48 10.07
N GLY A 55 -16.66 -5.58 9.67
CA GLY A 55 -17.86 -6.08 10.31
C GLY A 55 -19.04 -5.16 10.08
N SER A 56 -19.70 -4.73 11.17
CA SER A 56 -20.84 -3.83 11.09
C SER A 56 -20.45 -2.36 11.15
N LYS A 57 -19.14 -2.05 11.29
CA LYS A 57 -18.68 -0.66 11.37
C LYS A 57 -18.45 -0.10 9.97
N PRO A 58 -18.73 1.20 9.74
CA PRO A 58 -18.35 1.82 8.47
C PRO A 58 -16.83 1.91 8.36
N PRO A 59 -16.25 1.83 7.14
CA PRO A 59 -14.81 2.05 6.95
C PRO A 59 -14.42 3.47 7.35
N LEU A 60 -13.12 3.66 7.59
CA LEU A 60 -12.58 5.00 7.83
C LEU A 60 -12.77 5.86 6.58
N THR A 61 -12.98 7.16 6.79
CA THR A 61 -13.10 8.09 5.67
C THR A 61 -11.75 8.64 5.22
N HIS A 62 -10.77 8.66 6.14
CA HIS A 62 -9.42 9.14 5.85
C HIS A 62 -8.39 8.17 6.42
N LEU A 63 -7.52 7.68 5.55
CA LEU A 63 -6.40 6.85 5.93
C LEU A 63 -5.28 7.09 4.92
N HIS A 64 -4.07 7.24 5.41
CA HIS A 64 -2.89 7.39 4.57
C HIS A 64 -1.78 6.46 5.07
N VAL A 65 -1.30 5.58 4.18
CA VAL A 65 -0.19 4.69 4.48
C VAL A 65 0.86 4.87 3.39
N ALA A 66 2.09 5.12 3.78
CA ALA A 66 3.22 5.26 2.86
C ALA A 66 4.20 4.10 3.06
N PHE A 67 4.53 3.42 1.96
CA PHE A 67 5.53 2.37 1.95
C PHE A 67 6.84 2.94 1.42
N ARG A 68 7.92 2.83 2.20
CA ARG A 68 9.23 3.20 1.72
C ARG A 68 9.81 2.07 0.90
N VAL A 69 10.20 2.40 -0.33
CA VAL A 69 10.83 1.44 -1.24
C VAL A 69 12.28 1.86 -1.48
N GLU A 70 13.03 1.05 -2.23
CA GLU A 70 14.47 1.24 -2.38
C GLU A 70 14.85 2.13 -3.58
N SER A 71 13.97 2.26 -4.58
CA SER A 71 14.30 2.98 -5.80
C SER A 71 13.07 3.60 -6.46
N ARG A 72 13.34 4.56 -7.36
CA ARG A 72 12.28 5.15 -8.19
C ARG A 72 11.63 4.11 -9.11
N VAL A 73 12.40 3.13 -9.55
CA VAL A 73 11.88 2.03 -10.38
C VAL A 73 10.80 1.27 -9.62
N GLU A 74 11.01 1.02 -8.33
CA GLU A 74 10.02 0.36 -7.50
C GLU A 74 8.77 1.21 -7.28
N VAL A 75 8.91 2.53 -7.14
CA VAL A 75 7.76 3.44 -7.07
C VAL A 75 6.94 3.34 -8.34
N ASP A 76 7.60 3.41 -9.50
CA ASP A 76 6.92 3.31 -10.81
C ASP A 76 6.22 1.97 -10.98
N ALA A 77 6.88 0.88 -10.58
CA ALA A 77 6.33 -0.47 -10.68
C ALA A 77 5.13 -0.67 -9.76
N PHE A 78 5.22 -0.13 -8.53
CA PHE A 78 4.11 -0.16 -7.58
C PHE A 78 2.89 0.54 -8.17
N TYR A 79 3.06 1.75 -8.69
CA TYR A 79 1.96 2.52 -9.28
C TYR A 79 1.28 1.75 -10.41
N ARG A 80 2.07 1.20 -11.33
CA ARG A 80 1.57 0.44 -12.45
C ARG A 80 0.76 -0.78 -12.01
N SER A 81 1.32 -1.53 -11.06
CA SER A 81 0.68 -2.72 -10.53
C SER A 81 -0.61 -2.39 -9.75
N GLU A 82 -0.61 -1.28 -9.00
CA GLU A 82 -1.80 -0.81 -8.29
C GLU A 82 -2.93 -0.48 -9.26
N LEU A 83 -2.64 0.26 -10.33
CA LEU A 83 -3.66 0.59 -11.32
C LEU A 83 -4.18 -0.66 -12.03
N GLU A 84 -3.31 -1.60 -12.35
CA GLU A 84 -3.73 -2.88 -12.94
C GLU A 84 -4.61 -3.69 -12.00
N ALA A 85 -4.40 -3.53 -10.69
CA ALA A 85 -5.21 -4.19 -9.66
C ALA A 85 -6.52 -3.46 -9.37
N GLY A 86 -6.77 -2.32 -10.02
CA GLY A 86 -8.02 -1.58 -9.91
C GLY A 86 -7.96 -0.32 -9.05
N ALA A 87 -6.78 0.11 -8.65
CA ALA A 87 -6.63 1.35 -7.87
C ALA A 87 -7.02 2.59 -8.69
N GLY A 88 -7.48 3.61 -7.99
CA GLY A 88 -7.63 4.93 -8.58
C GLY A 88 -6.32 5.70 -8.49
N ASP A 89 -6.02 6.51 -9.53
CA ASP A 89 -4.88 7.43 -9.50
C ASP A 89 -5.14 8.55 -8.50
N ASN A 90 -4.14 8.82 -7.64
CA ASN A 90 -4.18 9.94 -6.71
C ASN A 90 -2.88 10.74 -6.74
N GLY A 91 -2.07 10.55 -7.76
CA GLY A 91 -0.80 11.24 -7.99
C GLY A 91 0.21 10.32 -8.66
N PRO A 92 0.50 10.50 -9.96
CA PRO A 92 1.43 9.62 -10.68
C PRO A 92 2.85 9.74 -10.15
N PRO A 93 3.72 8.74 -10.43
CA PRO A 93 5.11 8.77 -9.97
C PRO A 93 5.82 10.03 -10.43
N GLY A 94 6.56 10.62 -9.53
CA GLY A 94 7.34 11.80 -9.82
C GLY A 94 7.97 12.42 -8.59
N PRO A 95 8.87 13.40 -8.79
CA PRO A 95 9.47 14.10 -7.67
C PRO A 95 8.46 14.97 -6.93
N ARG A 96 8.67 15.10 -5.63
CA ARG A 96 7.84 15.94 -4.74
C ARG A 96 8.77 16.90 -3.99
N PRO A 97 9.34 17.91 -4.67
CA PRO A 97 10.29 18.82 -4.06
C PRO A 97 9.69 19.65 -2.92
N GLU A 98 8.36 19.81 -2.90
CA GLU A 98 7.66 20.46 -1.80
C GLU A 98 7.77 19.70 -0.48
N TYR A 99 8.08 18.40 -0.53
CA TYR A 99 8.31 17.63 0.69
C TYR A 99 9.78 17.68 1.07
N THR A 100 10.65 17.15 0.23
CA THR A 100 12.11 17.26 0.37
C THR A 100 12.76 17.16 -1.00
N GLU A 101 14.04 17.53 -1.07
CA GLU A 101 14.80 17.60 -2.31
C GLU A 101 14.80 16.29 -3.12
N HIS A 102 14.89 15.15 -2.43
CA HIS A 102 15.04 13.84 -3.09
C HIS A 102 13.80 12.97 -2.99
N TYR A 103 12.67 13.56 -2.63
CA TYR A 103 11.42 12.81 -2.44
C TYR A 103 10.81 12.46 -3.80
N TYR A 104 10.62 11.15 -4.04
CA TYR A 104 9.97 10.64 -5.25
C TYR A 104 8.87 9.69 -4.83
N ALA A 105 7.67 9.91 -5.30
CA ALA A 105 6.51 9.17 -4.79
C ALA A 105 5.40 9.03 -5.81
N CYS A 106 4.52 8.08 -5.55
CA CYS A 106 3.22 7.96 -6.21
C CYS A 106 2.13 7.75 -5.15
N PHE A 107 0.91 8.09 -5.51
CA PHE A 107 -0.25 7.98 -4.64
C PHE A 107 -1.39 7.31 -5.40
N VAL A 108 -2.04 6.36 -4.77
CA VAL A 108 -3.19 5.67 -5.35
C VAL A 108 -4.29 5.54 -4.29
N LEU A 109 -5.51 5.27 -4.76
CA LEU A 109 -6.64 4.99 -3.88
C LEU A 109 -6.95 3.49 -3.99
N ASP A 110 -6.99 2.82 -2.83
CA ASP A 110 -7.31 1.40 -2.76
C ASP A 110 -8.81 1.15 -2.93
N PRO A 111 -9.30 -0.11 -2.85
CA PRO A 111 -10.73 -0.40 -3.03
C PRO A 111 -11.68 0.34 -2.09
N ASP A 112 -11.21 0.76 -0.92
CA ASP A 112 -12.00 1.55 0.04
C ASP A 112 -11.78 3.06 -0.11
N GLY A 113 -10.94 3.48 -1.06
CA GLY A 113 -10.60 4.89 -1.24
C GLY A 113 -9.51 5.38 -0.29
N TYR A 114 -8.79 4.48 0.36
CA TYR A 114 -7.67 4.84 1.22
C TYR A 114 -6.47 5.29 0.39
N ASN A 115 -5.79 6.34 0.86
CA ASN A 115 -4.63 6.91 0.19
C ASN A 115 -3.39 6.06 0.50
N ILE A 116 -2.88 5.37 -0.50
CA ILE A 116 -1.71 4.50 -0.38
C ILE A 116 -0.59 5.09 -1.21
N GLU A 117 0.56 5.23 -0.60
CA GLU A 117 1.74 5.86 -1.19
C GLU A 117 2.90 4.88 -1.24
N ALA A 118 3.68 4.92 -2.33
CA ALA A 118 5.03 4.35 -2.34
C ALA A 118 6.00 5.49 -2.54
N MET A 119 7.09 5.50 -1.78
CA MET A 119 8.03 6.61 -1.82
C MET A 119 9.46 6.16 -1.57
N VAL A 120 10.39 6.93 -2.12
CA VAL A 120 11.81 6.85 -1.80
C VAL A 120 12.32 8.28 -1.61
N ASN A 121 13.18 8.48 -0.64
CA ASN A 121 13.69 9.81 -0.30
C ASN A 121 15.18 9.73 0.01
N ARG A 122 15.99 9.66 -1.04
CA ARG A 122 17.43 9.64 -0.93
C ARG A 122 18.07 10.01 -2.26
N PRO A 123 19.30 10.59 -2.24
CA PRO A 123 20.03 10.92 -3.47
C PRO A 123 20.27 9.68 -4.33
N GLY A 124 20.09 9.78 -5.64
CA GLY A 124 20.43 8.73 -6.58
C GLY A 124 19.52 7.51 -6.57
N ALA A 125 18.38 7.60 -5.94
CA ALA A 125 17.44 6.47 -5.84
C ALA A 125 16.73 6.15 -7.20
#